data_b7aeed0d52ae80813aad79581b204f80
#
_entry.id   b7aeed0d52ae80813aad79581b204f80
#
_cell.length_a   1.000
_cell.length_b   1.000
_cell.length_c   1.000
_cell.angle_alpha   90.00
_cell.angle_beta   90.00
_cell.angle_gamma   90.00
#
_symmetry.space_group_name_H-M   'P 1'
#
loop_
_entity.id
_entity.type
_entity.pdbx_description
1 polymer ?
#
loop_
_entity_poly.entity_id
_entity_poly.type
_entity_poly.pdbx_seq_one_letter_code
_entity_poly.pdbx_strand_id
1 'polypeptide(L)'
;MYFYSLVDDVSVNTKDYLKYIKSKHCLVCGSTPVDADHQDTIGMGGDRKKQSIKDFTCIPLCRKHHTERHSIGSFQFEHKHSLNLWKEAFYLLRGYFAE
;
A
#
# COMPACT_ATOMS: atom_id res chain seq x y z
N MET A 1 -0.62 17.83 19.06
CA MET A 1 -1.71 18.25 18.71
C MET A 1 -1.80 18.97 17.50
N TYR A 2 -1.37 20.19 17.36
CA TYR A 2 -1.48 20.81 16.10
C TYR A 2 -0.52 20.29 15.13
N PHE A 3 0.31 19.37 15.50
CA PHE A 3 1.05 18.68 14.54
C PHE A 3 0.20 18.02 13.50
N TYR A 4 -0.96 17.48 13.88
CA TYR A 4 -1.82 16.79 12.93
C TYR A 4 -2.37 17.70 11.88
N SER A 5 -2.67 18.93 12.26
CA SER A 5 -3.14 19.91 11.29
C SER A 5 -2.10 20.18 10.23
N LEU A 6 -0.86 20.29 10.64
CA LEU A 6 0.22 20.51 9.68
C LEU A 6 0.37 19.37 8.73
N VAL A 7 0.28 18.14 9.24
CA VAL A 7 0.39 16.97 8.40
C VAL A 7 -0.76 16.89 7.41
N ASP A 8 -1.97 17.16 7.88
CA ASP A 8 -3.13 17.10 7.02
C ASP A 8 -3.13 18.18 5.96
N ASP A 9 -2.52 19.33 6.26
CA ASP A 9 -2.48 20.44 5.32
C ASP A 9 -1.39 20.34 4.29
N VAL A 10 -0.40 19.49 4.52
CA VAL A 10 0.69 19.31 3.60
C VAL A 10 0.23 18.50 2.40
N SER A 11 0.43 19.05 1.22
CA SER A 11 0.15 18.33 -0.01
C SER A 11 1.31 17.39 -0.27
N VAL A 12 1.06 16.09 -0.16
CA VAL A 12 2.09 15.08 -0.37
C VAL A 12 1.91 14.47 -1.75
N ASN A 13 2.96 14.61 -2.57
CA ASN A 13 2.95 14.00 -3.89
C ASN A 13 3.54 12.59 -3.76
N THR A 14 2.67 11.60 -3.87
CA THR A 14 3.08 10.21 -3.71
C THR A 14 3.32 9.50 -5.03
N LYS A 15 3.36 10.24 -6.14
CA LYS A 15 3.57 9.62 -7.46
C LYS A 15 4.87 8.83 -7.50
N ASP A 16 5.93 9.37 -6.93
CA ASP A 16 7.22 8.68 -6.91
C ASP A 16 7.15 7.42 -6.07
N TYR A 17 6.43 7.48 -4.96
CA TYR A 17 6.27 6.30 -4.13
C TYR A 17 5.48 5.20 -4.87
N LEU A 18 4.43 5.57 -5.59
CA LEU A 18 3.68 4.59 -6.37
C LEU A 18 4.55 3.97 -7.47
N LYS A 19 5.42 4.76 -8.10
CA LYS A 19 6.37 4.23 -9.07
C LYS A 19 7.32 3.23 -8.42
N TYR A 20 7.77 3.55 -7.22
CA TYR A 20 8.64 2.67 -6.46
C TYR A 20 7.96 1.32 -6.21
N ILE A 21 6.70 1.34 -5.77
CA ILE A 21 5.95 0.12 -5.55
C ILE A 21 5.80 -0.68 -6.86
N LYS A 22 5.48 0.02 -7.94
CA LYS A 22 5.28 -0.65 -9.24
C LYS A 22 6.57 -1.18 -9.86
N SER A 23 7.71 -0.79 -9.32
CA SER A 23 8.99 -1.32 -9.77
C SER A 23 9.35 -2.64 -9.10
N LYS A 24 8.54 -3.08 -8.13
CA LYS A 24 8.80 -4.29 -7.37
C LYS A 24 8.12 -5.49 -8.04
N HIS A 25 8.32 -6.65 -7.45
CA HIS A 25 7.69 -7.89 -7.93
C HIS A 25 6.52 -8.24 -7.02
N CYS A 26 5.59 -9.02 -7.54
CA CYS A 26 4.45 -9.48 -6.77
C CYS A 26 4.91 -10.19 -5.49
N LEU A 27 4.33 -9.82 -4.36
CA LEU A 27 4.69 -10.43 -3.07
C LEU A 27 4.38 -11.92 -3.02
N VAL A 28 3.43 -12.38 -3.81
CA VAL A 28 3.00 -13.77 -3.79
C VAL A 28 3.78 -14.62 -4.78
N CYS A 29 3.86 -14.20 -6.03
CA CYS A 29 4.43 -15.05 -7.08
C CYS A 29 5.68 -14.48 -7.76
N GLY A 30 6.08 -13.28 -7.38
CA GLY A 30 7.29 -12.68 -7.94
C GLY A 30 7.16 -12.18 -9.37
N SER A 31 5.99 -12.20 -9.96
CA SER A 31 5.81 -11.78 -11.34
C SER A 31 5.71 -10.27 -11.49
N THR A 32 5.83 -9.79 -12.70
CA THR A 32 5.64 -8.39 -13.09
C THR A 32 4.79 -8.40 -14.36
N PRO A 33 4.09 -7.31 -14.66
CA PRO A 33 3.98 -6.08 -13.89
C PRO A 33 3.10 -6.24 -12.67
N VAL A 34 3.19 -5.28 -11.76
CA VAL A 34 2.39 -5.29 -10.55
C VAL A 34 1.55 -4.02 -10.45
N ASP A 35 0.47 -4.13 -9.68
CA ASP A 35 -0.36 -2.99 -9.31
C ASP A 35 0.07 -2.53 -7.92
N ALA A 36 -0.19 -1.26 -7.62
CA ALA A 36 -0.03 -0.74 -6.27
C ALA A 36 -1.36 -0.94 -5.55
N ASP A 37 -1.40 -1.93 -4.67
CA ASP A 37 -2.63 -2.30 -3.96
C ASP A 37 -2.68 -1.63 -2.60
N HIS A 38 -3.67 -0.75 -2.40
CA HIS A 38 -3.85 -0.04 -1.14
C HIS A 38 -4.44 -0.98 -0.09
N GLN A 39 -3.96 -0.85 1.15
CA GLN A 39 -4.51 -1.65 2.23
C GLN A 39 -5.76 -0.99 2.80
N ASP A 40 -6.57 -1.78 3.49
CA ASP A 40 -7.77 -1.27 4.15
C ASP A 40 -7.33 -0.40 5.31
N THR A 41 -7.68 0.86 5.24
CA THR A 41 -7.16 1.84 6.19
C THR A 41 -8.25 2.27 7.16
N ILE A 42 -8.48 1.43 8.15
CA ILE A 42 -9.46 1.73 9.17
C ILE A 42 -9.06 3.02 9.88
N GLY A 43 -10.00 3.95 9.98
CA GLY A 43 -9.74 5.21 10.64
C GLY A 43 -9.21 6.30 9.75
N MET A 44 -8.81 5.98 8.54
CA MET A 44 -8.35 7.01 7.60
C MET A 44 -9.51 7.60 6.78
N GLY A 45 -10.68 6.97 6.86
CA GLY A 45 -11.86 7.48 6.20
C GLY A 45 -11.77 7.47 4.69
N GLY A 46 -12.82 7.99 4.06
CA GLY A 46 -12.88 8.08 2.62
C GLY A 46 -12.66 9.48 2.08
N ASP A 47 -12.07 10.35 2.88
CA ASP A 47 -11.85 11.74 2.49
C ASP A 47 -10.84 11.81 1.36
N ARG A 48 -11.24 12.39 0.23
CA ARG A 48 -10.37 12.52 -0.93
C ARG A 48 -9.12 13.33 -0.66
N LYS A 49 -9.21 14.28 0.26
CA LYS A 49 -8.05 15.10 0.61
C LYS A 49 -6.94 14.29 1.25
N LYS A 50 -7.29 13.15 1.84
CA LYS A 50 -6.31 12.29 2.48
C LYS A 50 -5.97 11.06 1.66
N GLN A 51 -6.43 11.03 0.41
CA GLN A 51 -6.21 9.87 -0.45
C GLN A 51 -4.71 9.61 -0.66
N SER A 52 -3.92 10.67 -0.77
CA SER A 52 -2.48 10.50 -0.99
C SER A 52 -1.78 9.83 0.19
N ILE A 53 -2.33 10.00 1.40
CA ILE A 53 -1.73 9.35 2.57
C ILE A 53 -1.85 7.83 2.43
N LYS A 54 -2.96 7.38 1.86
CA LYS A 54 -3.19 5.94 1.68
C LYS A 54 -2.22 5.30 0.69
N ASP A 55 -1.63 6.10 -0.18
CA ASP A 55 -0.66 5.57 -1.13
C ASP A 55 0.53 4.94 -0.43
N PHE A 56 0.84 5.40 0.80
CA PHE A 56 1.94 4.81 1.56
C PHE A 56 1.60 3.44 2.13
N THR A 57 0.38 2.96 1.97
CA THR A 57 -0.02 1.63 2.43
C THR A 57 0.06 0.58 1.33
N CYS A 58 0.49 0.97 0.14
CA CYS A 58 0.45 0.08 -1.02
C CYS A 58 1.46 -1.05 -0.94
N ILE A 59 1.07 -2.18 -1.51
CA ILE A 59 1.95 -3.32 -1.70
C ILE A 59 1.89 -3.73 -3.18
N PRO A 60 2.95 -4.36 -3.69
CA PRO A 60 2.94 -4.79 -5.09
C PRO A 60 2.31 -6.16 -5.25
N LEU A 61 1.23 -6.23 -6.02
CA LEU A 61 0.57 -7.49 -6.36
C LEU A 61 0.30 -7.49 -7.86
N CYS A 62 0.57 -8.61 -8.52
CA CYS A 62 0.22 -8.73 -9.93
C CYS A 62 -1.31 -8.70 -10.04
N ARG A 63 -1.81 -8.51 -11.26
CA ARG A 63 -3.25 -8.37 -11.45
C ARG A 63 -4.03 -9.55 -10.88
N LYS A 64 -3.51 -10.75 -11.05
CA LYS A 64 -4.17 -11.95 -10.55
C LYS A 64 -4.32 -11.92 -9.02
N HIS A 65 -3.25 -11.64 -8.32
CA HIS A 65 -3.28 -11.66 -6.87
C HIS A 65 -3.94 -10.42 -6.28
N HIS A 66 -3.86 -9.29 -6.97
CA HIS A 66 -4.58 -8.10 -6.59
C HIS A 66 -6.09 -8.36 -6.63
N THR A 67 -6.56 -8.98 -7.70
CA THR A 67 -7.97 -9.34 -7.85
C THR A 67 -8.39 -10.35 -6.78
N GLU A 68 -7.54 -11.33 -6.51
CA GLU A 68 -7.82 -12.32 -5.47
C GLU A 68 -7.98 -11.66 -4.11
N ARG A 69 -7.08 -10.74 -3.76
CA ARG A 69 -7.16 -10.08 -2.44
C ARG A 69 -8.48 -9.33 -2.28
N HIS A 70 -8.92 -8.63 -3.33
CA HIS A 70 -10.20 -7.93 -3.27
C HIS A 70 -11.39 -8.89 -3.24
N SER A 71 -11.23 -10.08 -3.80
CA SER A 71 -12.30 -11.05 -3.84
C SER A 71 -12.49 -11.78 -2.51
N ILE A 72 -11.40 -12.22 -1.89
CA ILE A 72 -11.51 -13.03 -0.66
C ILE A 72 -11.24 -12.21 0.62
N GLY A 73 -10.77 -10.97 0.49
CA GLY A 73 -10.50 -10.11 1.62
C GLY A 73 -9.09 -10.29 2.17
N SER A 74 -8.64 -9.27 2.91
CA SER A 74 -7.26 -9.24 3.40
C SER A 74 -6.95 -10.39 4.37
N PHE A 75 -7.87 -10.68 5.29
CA PHE A 75 -7.65 -11.72 6.28
C PHE A 75 -7.43 -13.09 5.62
N GLN A 76 -8.32 -13.47 4.71
CA GLN A 76 -8.20 -14.76 4.03
C GLN A 76 -6.98 -14.80 3.13
N PHE A 77 -6.68 -13.68 2.48
CA PHE A 77 -5.53 -13.60 1.60
C PHE A 77 -4.23 -13.78 2.39
N GLU A 78 -4.12 -13.12 3.53
CA GLU A 78 -2.95 -13.25 4.40
C GLU A 78 -2.77 -14.68 4.88
N HIS A 79 -3.87 -15.31 5.26
CA HIS A 79 -3.82 -16.69 5.74
C HIS A 79 -3.39 -17.63 4.62
N LYS A 80 -3.98 -17.47 3.45
CA LYS A 80 -3.70 -18.33 2.29
C LYS A 80 -2.24 -18.27 1.85
N HIS A 81 -1.68 -17.07 1.84
CA HIS A 81 -0.34 -16.85 1.30
C HIS A 81 0.72 -16.65 2.37
N SER A 82 0.36 -16.82 3.64
CA SER A 82 1.28 -16.66 4.76
C SER A 82 1.96 -15.28 4.75
N LEU A 83 1.17 -14.24 4.54
CA LEU A 83 1.67 -12.88 4.48
C LEU A 83 1.05 -12.03 5.58
N ASN A 84 1.77 -11.00 5.98
CA ASN A 84 1.24 -9.93 6.81
C ASN A 84 1.35 -8.66 5.97
N LEU A 85 0.22 -8.22 5.41
CA LEU A 85 0.23 -7.15 4.42
C LEU A 85 0.70 -5.82 4.98
N TRP A 86 0.30 -5.48 6.21
CA TRP A 86 0.75 -4.24 6.84
C TRP A 86 2.25 -4.26 7.11
N LYS A 87 2.78 -5.41 7.49
CA LYS A 87 4.20 -5.56 7.71
C LYS A 87 4.97 -5.37 6.40
N GLU A 88 4.46 -5.94 5.32
CA GLU A 88 5.09 -5.77 4.01
C GLU A 88 5.04 -4.31 3.56
N ALA A 89 3.90 -3.66 3.77
CA ALA A 89 3.76 -2.25 3.43
C ALA A 89 4.76 -1.39 4.23
N PHE A 90 4.93 -1.71 5.51
CA PHE A 90 5.86 -0.99 6.36
C PHE A 90 7.31 -1.16 5.89
N TYR A 91 7.70 -2.38 5.55
CA TYR A 91 9.05 -2.62 5.07
C TYR A 91 9.34 -1.89 3.75
N LEU A 92 8.35 -1.86 2.87
CA LEU A 92 8.49 -1.13 1.60
C LEU A 92 8.66 0.37 1.84
N LEU A 93 7.86 0.92 2.74
CA LEU A 93 7.95 2.32 3.08
C LEU A 93 9.30 2.66 3.68
N ARG A 94 9.75 1.84 4.63
CA ARG A 94 11.06 2.02 5.24
C ARG A 94 12.17 1.96 4.19
N GLY A 95 12.08 1.00 3.29
CA GLY A 95 13.08 0.85 2.23
C GLY A 95 13.15 2.05 1.31
N TYR A 96 11.98 2.61 1.01
CA TYR A 96 11.91 3.79 0.15
C TYR A 96 12.67 4.98 0.78
N PHE A 97 12.45 5.22 2.07
CA PHE A 97 13.09 6.33 2.74
C PHE A 97 14.55 6.05 3.11
N ALA A 98 14.97 4.80 3.11
CA ALA A 98 16.36 4.45 3.41
C ALA A 98 17.28 4.61 2.21
N GLU A 99 16.71 4.69 1.03
CA GLU A 99 17.51 4.86 -0.18
C GLU A 99 17.92 6.34 -0.41
#